data_925ab95791d6b3234dddfbf2e85b926d
#
_entry.id   925ab95791d6b3234dddfbf2e85b926d
#
_cell.length_a   1.000
_cell.length_b   1.000
_cell.length_c   1.000
_cell.angle_alpha   90.00
_cell.angle_beta   90.00
_cell.angle_gamma   90.00
#
_symmetry.space_group_name_H-M   'P 1'
#
loop_
_entity.id
_entity.type
_entity.pdbx_description
1 polymer ?
#
loop_
_entity_poly.entity_id
_entity_poly.type
_entity_poly.pdbx_seq_one_letter_code
_entity_poly.pdbx_strand_id
1 'polypeptide(L)'
;PHWNHDIGGFFAGQYNQNGDGSAPKNPLYQELYVRWLQFGTFTPMMRSHGADTPREIYQFGQKGEPVYDAIEKMIRLRYALLPYIYSTSWDVSHRQSTFMRALVMDFPKDKKVWDMNDEYMFGKAFLVAPVLHAQYTQEAVVNVNELSGWSRDNDGKAAGGAQANF
;
A
#
# COMPACT_ATOMS: atom_id res chain seq x y z
N PRO A 1 -11.49 14.31 -3.44
CA PRO A 1 -12.56 13.31 -3.62
C PRO A 1 -12.03 11.97 -4.10
N HIS A 2 -12.22 11.63 -5.38
CA HIS A 2 -11.72 10.38 -5.96
C HIS A 2 -10.46 10.66 -6.76
N TRP A 3 -9.43 9.85 -6.57
CA TRP A 3 -8.19 9.90 -7.33
C TRP A 3 -7.59 8.50 -7.44
N ASN A 4 -6.64 8.34 -8.31
CA ASN A 4 -5.99 7.09 -8.61
C ASN A 4 -4.48 7.29 -8.82
N HIS A 5 -3.73 6.23 -8.66
CA HIS A 5 -2.31 6.13 -8.97
C HIS A 5 -2.02 4.74 -9.51
N ASP A 6 -0.91 4.59 -10.21
CA ASP A 6 -0.49 3.33 -10.81
C ASP A 6 0.36 2.54 -9.81
N ILE A 7 -0.27 1.59 -9.09
CA ILE A 7 0.42 0.75 -8.11
C ILE A 7 1.55 -0.02 -8.80
N GLY A 8 2.76 0.13 -8.27
CA GLY A 8 3.98 -0.41 -8.84
C GLY A 8 4.68 0.52 -9.83
N GLY A 9 4.13 1.74 -10.04
CA GLY A 9 4.65 2.71 -11.02
C GLY A 9 4.25 2.40 -12.46
N PHE A 10 3.99 3.42 -13.28
CA PHE A 10 3.62 3.24 -14.68
C PHE A 10 4.76 2.57 -15.46
N PHE A 11 5.98 3.01 -15.23
CA PHE A 11 7.21 2.39 -15.74
C PHE A 11 8.00 1.81 -14.58
N ALA A 12 8.44 0.56 -14.72
CA ALA A 12 9.29 -0.16 -13.77
C ALA A 12 10.68 -0.48 -14.35
N GLY A 13 11.07 0.19 -15.44
CA GLY A 13 12.23 -0.14 -16.27
C GLY A 13 13.52 -0.33 -15.50
N GLN A 14 13.78 0.47 -14.45
CA GLN A 14 14.97 0.31 -13.61
C GLN A 14 15.03 -1.03 -12.87
N TYR A 15 13.91 -1.72 -12.72
CA TYR A 15 13.83 -3.03 -12.07
C TYR A 15 13.80 -4.19 -13.07
N ASN A 16 13.63 -3.93 -14.36
CA ASN A 16 13.65 -4.91 -15.45
C ASN A 16 15.09 -5.30 -15.83
N GLN A 17 15.92 -5.65 -14.84
CA GLN A 17 17.36 -5.90 -15.02
C GLN A 17 17.67 -7.15 -15.85
N ASN A 18 16.72 -8.07 -15.99
CA ASN A 18 16.87 -9.31 -16.76
C ASN A 18 15.99 -9.31 -18.02
N GLY A 19 15.71 -8.12 -18.58
CA GLY A 19 14.85 -7.91 -19.76
C GLY A 19 13.44 -7.44 -19.41
N ASP A 20 12.71 -7.02 -20.42
CA ASP A 20 11.37 -6.48 -20.27
C ASP A 20 10.44 -7.45 -19.52
N GLY A 21 9.69 -6.93 -18.58
CA GLY A 21 8.76 -7.72 -17.78
C GLY A 21 9.40 -8.51 -16.62
N SER A 22 10.71 -8.39 -16.38
CA SER A 22 11.39 -9.15 -15.32
C SER A 22 11.26 -8.57 -13.92
N ALA A 23 10.78 -7.33 -13.78
CA ALA A 23 10.69 -6.65 -12.49
C ALA A 23 9.95 -7.44 -11.38
N PRO A 24 8.86 -8.20 -11.63
CA PRO A 24 8.22 -9.00 -10.60
C PRO A 24 9.10 -10.08 -9.96
N LYS A 25 10.25 -10.40 -10.57
CA LYS A 25 11.26 -11.31 -10.01
C LYS A 25 12.39 -10.58 -9.31
N ASN A 26 12.43 -9.26 -9.38
CA ASN A 26 13.41 -8.43 -8.70
C ASN A 26 12.95 -8.16 -7.26
N PRO A 27 13.72 -8.55 -6.22
CA PRO A 27 13.33 -8.37 -4.83
C PRO A 27 13.06 -6.91 -4.46
N LEU A 28 13.81 -5.96 -5.02
CA LEU A 28 13.58 -4.52 -4.80
C LEU A 28 12.19 -4.08 -5.29
N TYR A 29 11.80 -4.58 -6.47
CA TYR A 29 10.48 -4.28 -7.01
C TYR A 29 9.38 -5.01 -6.25
N GLN A 30 9.63 -6.23 -5.78
CA GLN A 30 8.68 -6.97 -4.97
C GLN A 30 8.33 -6.21 -3.69
N GLU A 31 9.33 -5.69 -2.96
CA GLU A 31 9.07 -4.86 -1.79
C GLU A 31 8.32 -3.59 -2.17
N LEU A 32 8.80 -2.84 -3.15
CA LEU A 32 8.15 -1.62 -3.63
C LEU A 32 6.67 -1.88 -3.97
N TYR A 33 6.41 -2.94 -4.75
CA TYR A 33 5.06 -3.28 -5.18
C TYR A 33 4.14 -3.63 -4.00
N VAL A 34 4.61 -4.48 -3.09
CA VAL A 34 3.84 -4.85 -1.89
C VAL A 34 3.52 -3.61 -1.05
N ARG A 35 4.52 -2.75 -0.76
CA ARG A 35 4.29 -1.53 0.02
C ARG A 35 3.32 -0.58 -0.68
N TRP A 36 3.46 -0.42 -1.97
CA TRP A 36 2.55 0.42 -2.75
C TRP A 36 1.13 -0.14 -2.81
N LEU A 37 0.99 -1.47 -2.90
CA LEU A 37 -0.31 -2.13 -2.85
C LEU A 37 -0.99 -1.96 -1.49
N GLN A 38 -0.22 -2.00 -0.40
CA GLN A 38 -0.70 -1.73 0.95
C GLN A 38 -1.27 -0.32 1.08
N PHE A 39 -0.52 0.66 0.63
CA PHE A 39 -1.01 2.04 0.52
C PHE A 39 -2.27 2.10 -0.35
N GLY A 40 -2.26 1.50 -1.53
CA GLY A 40 -3.38 1.48 -2.46
C GLY A 40 -4.65 0.82 -1.91
N THR A 41 -4.52 -0.10 -0.94
CA THR A 41 -5.67 -0.71 -0.27
C THR A 41 -6.54 0.32 0.45
N PHE A 42 -5.94 1.39 0.94
CA PHE A 42 -6.60 2.49 1.66
C PHE A 42 -6.59 3.81 0.86
N THR A 43 -6.74 3.71 -0.44
CA THR A 43 -6.94 4.86 -1.33
C THR A 43 -8.31 4.80 -2.00
N PRO A 44 -8.84 5.90 -2.54
CA PRO A 44 -10.16 5.90 -3.18
C PRO A 44 -10.31 4.84 -4.26
N MET A 45 -9.32 4.75 -5.16
CA MET A 45 -9.26 3.71 -6.19
C MET A 45 -7.98 2.89 -6.03
N MET A 46 -8.12 1.57 -6.08
CA MET A 46 -7.00 0.62 -6.04
C MET A 46 -6.82 0.03 -7.43
N ARG A 47 -5.75 0.40 -8.10
CA ARG A 47 -5.46 -0.05 -9.46
C ARG A 47 -3.98 -0.37 -9.63
N SER A 48 -3.68 -1.58 -10.04
CA SER A 48 -2.36 -1.94 -10.54
C SER A 48 -2.32 -1.70 -12.05
N HIS A 49 -1.42 -0.83 -12.51
CA HIS A 49 -1.33 -0.43 -13.91
C HIS A 49 0.07 0.02 -14.30
N GLY A 50 0.44 -0.22 -15.54
CA GLY A 50 1.69 0.22 -16.14
C GLY A 50 1.92 -0.36 -17.52
N ALA A 51 3.01 0.04 -18.16
CA ALA A 51 3.28 -0.29 -19.56
C ALA A 51 4.32 -1.40 -19.77
N ASP A 52 5.41 -1.39 -19.00
CA ASP A 52 6.63 -2.16 -19.30
C ASP A 52 6.83 -3.42 -18.43
N THR A 53 5.89 -3.69 -17.54
CA THR A 53 6.01 -4.79 -16.58
C THR A 53 4.65 -5.37 -16.24
N PRO A 54 4.47 -6.69 -16.34
CA PRO A 54 3.24 -7.35 -15.91
C PRO A 54 3.08 -7.27 -14.39
N ARG A 55 1.85 -7.13 -13.92
CA ARG A 55 1.55 -6.88 -12.49
C ARG A 55 0.50 -7.82 -11.92
N GLU A 56 0.15 -8.85 -12.65
CA GLU A 56 -0.75 -9.89 -12.15
C GLU A 56 -0.06 -10.66 -11.02
N ILE A 57 -0.82 -11.01 -10.00
CA ILE A 57 -0.30 -11.62 -8.77
C ILE A 57 0.60 -12.84 -9.04
N TYR A 58 0.26 -13.66 -10.03
CA TYR A 58 1.04 -14.85 -10.38
C TYR A 58 2.41 -14.54 -10.98
N GLN A 59 2.67 -13.32 -11.40
CA GLN A 59 3.99 -12.88 -11.85
C GLN A 59 4.97 -12.74 -10.69
N PHE A 60 4.47 -12.45 -9.51
CA PHE A 60 5.30 -12.29 -8.29
C PHE A 60 5.63 -13.62 -7.62
N GLY A 61 4.91 -14.70 -7.93
CA GLY A 61 5.12 -16.02 -7.34
C GLY A 61 3.87 -16.87 -7.39
N GLN A 62 3.82 -17.85 -6.51
CA GLN A 62 2.70 -18.77 -6.35
C GLN A 62 2.12 -18.68 -4.94
N LYS A 63 0.88 -19.17 -4.79
CA LYS A 63 0.24 -19.26 -3.47
C LYS A 63 1.09 -20.06 -2.50
N GLY A 64 1.30 -19.53 -1.30
CA GLY A 64 2.21 -20.05 -0.29
C GLY A 64 3.59 -19.39 -0.31
N GLU A 65 3.91 -18.59 -1.33
CA GLU A 65 5.12 -17.79 -1.36
C GLU A 65 4.86 -16.41 -0.71
N PRO A 66 5.80 -15.88 0.08
CA PRO A 66 5.56 -14.71 0.92
C PRO A 66 5.05 -13.48 0.19
N VAL A 67 5.62 -13.17 -0.98
CA VAL A 67 5.22 -11.99 -1.76
C VAL A 67 3.82 -12.16 -2.34
N TYR A 68 3.52 -13.35 -2.90
CA TYR A 68 2.19 -13.67 -3.40
C TYR A 68 1.13 -13.56 -2.29
N ASP A 69 1.41 -14.17 -1.13
CA ASP A 69 0.46 -14.18 -0.02
C ASP A 69 0.24 -12.78 0.56
N ALA A 70 1.29 -11.94 0.61
CA ALA A 70 1.15 -10.55 1.01
C ALA A 70 0.25 -9.76 0.04
N ILE A 71 0.42 -9.95 -1.27
CA ILE A 71 -0.42 -9.33 -2.30
C ILE A 71 -1.88 -9.83 -2.17
N GLU A 72 -2.08 -11.15 -2.07
CA GLU A 72 -3.42 -11.74 -1.93
C GLU A 72 -4.14 -11.20 -0.69
N LYS A 73 -3.43 -11.08 0.44
CA LYS A 73 -3.96 -10.53 1.69
C LYS A 73 -4.50 -9.11 1.48
N MET A 74 -3.77 -8.24 0.80
CA MET A 74 -4.19 -6.86 0.55
C MET A 74 -5.40 -6.80 -0.40
N ILE A 75 -5.41 -7.62 -1.42
CA ILE A 75 -6.56 -7.73 -2.33
C ILE A 75 -7.81 -8.17 -1.56
N ARG A 76 -7.70 -9.23 -0.74
CA ARG A 76 -8.82 -9.72 0.08
C ARG A 76 -9.30 -8.66 1.07
N LEU A 77 -8.37 -7.94 1.72
CA LEU A 77 -8.72 -6.84 2.61
C LEU A 77 -9.48 -5.74 1.86
N ARG A 78 -9.03 -5.36 0.66
CA ARG A 78 -9.74 -4.38 -0.16
C ARG A 78 -11.18 -4.80 -0.46
N TYR A 79 -11.39 -6.09 -0.80
CA TYR A 79 -12.75 -6.62 -1.01
C TYR A 79 -13.59 -6.58 0.27
N ALA A 80 -13.02 -6.91 1.42
CA ALA A 80 -13.72 -6.81 2.70
C ALA A 80 -14.11 -5.36 3.05
N LEU A 81 -13.32 -4.37 2.61
CA LEU A 81 -13.58 -2.95 2.82
C LEU A 81 -14.60 -2.36 1.85
N LEU A 82 -15.04 -3.08 0.81
CA LEU A 82 -15.96 -2.51 -0.20
C LEU A 82 -17.24 -1.88 0.36
N PRO A 83 -17.93 -2.47 1.35
CA PRO A 83 -19.12 -1.82 1.93
C PRO A 83 -18.79 -0.47 2.59
N TYR A 84 -17.65 -0.39 3.27
CA TYR A 84 -17.16 0.84 3.88
C TYR A 84 -16.80 1.89 2.81
N ILE A 85 -16.08 1.46 1.78
CA ILE A 85 -15.66 2.31 0.67
C ILE A 85 -16.88 2.86 -0.08
N TYR A 86 -17.87 2.01 -0.33
CA TYR A 86 -19.11 2.41 -0.98
C TYR A 86 -19.87 3.46 -0.15
N SER A 87 -20.00 3.24 1.15
CA SER A 87 -20.65 4.18 2.06
C SER A 87 -19.89 5.50 2.15
N THR A 88 -18.55 5.44 2.19
CA THR A 88 -17.70 6.65 2.19
C THR A 88 -17.81 7.39 0.85
N SER A 89 -17.90 6.67 -0.28
CA SER A 89 -18.12 7.27 -1.59
C SER A 89 -19.45 8.02 -1.67
N TRP A 90 -20.48 7.48 -1.06
CA TRP A 90 -21.77 8.17 -0.93
C TRP A 90 -21.63 9.47 -0.14
N ASP A 91 -20.95 9.46 1.01
CA ASP A 91 -20.67 10.67 1.80
C ASP A 91 -19.88 11.71 0.98
N VAL A 92 -18.90 11.28 0.20
CA VAL A 92 -18.13 12.17 -0.70
C VAL A 92 -19.04 12.85 -1.71
N SER A 93 -19.94 12.09 -2.33
CA SER A 93 -20.80 12.60 -3.42
C SER A 93 -21.97 13.45 -2.92
N HIS A 94 -22.55 13.11 -1.77
CA HIS A 94 -23.78 13.72 -1.28
C HIS A 94 -23.58 14.71 -0.13
N ARG A 95 -22.48 14.58 0.61
CA ARG A 95 -22.19 15.43 1.79
C ARG A 95 -20.93 16.27 1.63
N GLN A 96 -20.36 16.32 0.42
CA GLN A 96 -19.15 17.08 0.11
C GLN A 96 -17.96 16.70 1.03
N SER A 97 -17.90 15.44 1.44
CA SER A 97 -16.80 14.89 2.22
C SER A 97 -15.60 14.56 1.31
N THR A 98 -14.55 13.98 1.86
CA THR A 98 -13.42 13.46 1.09
C THR A 98 -12.94 12.13 1.67
N PHE A 99 -12.44 11.25 0.80
CA PHE A 99 -11.94 9.94 1.20
C PHE A 99 -10.69 10.04 2.07
N MET A 100 -9.71 10.80 1.60
CA MET A 100 -8.41 10.94 2.26
C MET A 100 -8.28 12.37 2.78
N ARG A 101 -7.86 12.48 4.03
CA ARG A 101 -7.63 13.78 4.67
C ARG A 101 -6.32 13.77 5.44
N ALA A 102 -5.52 14.82 5.25
CA ALA A 102 -4.41 15.08 6.15
C ALA A 102 -4.93 15.26 7.59
N LEU A 103 -4.18 14.80 8.58
CA LEU A 103 -4.62 14.84 9.98
C LEU A 103 -4.95 16.27 10.45
N VAL A 104 -4.29 17.28 9.93
CA VAL A 104 -4.58 18.69 10.24
C VAL A 104 -6.00 19.09 9.88
N MET A 105 -6.64 18.44 8.92
CA MET A 105 -8.03 18.74 8.53
C MET A 105 -9.04 18.29 9.58
N ASP A 106 -8.78 17.18 10.27
CA ASP A 106 -9.64 16.63 11.31
C ASP A 106 -9.23 17.12 12.73
N PHE A 107 -7.93 17.43 12.93
CA PHE A 107 -7.37 17.82 14.21
C PHE A 107 -6.63 19.17 14.16
N PRO A 108 -7.26 20.28 13.70
CA PRO A 108 -6.56 21.55 13.42
C PRO A 108 -5.98 22.23 14.66
N LYS A 109 -6.41 21.85 15.85
CA LYS A 109 -5.91 22.40 17.13
C LYS A 109 -4.70 21.67 17.67
N ASP A 110 -4.40 20.49 17.17
CA ASP A 110 -3.22 19.72 17.57
C ASP A 110 -2.02 20.06 16.69
N LYS A 111 -1.08 20.81 17.24
CA LYS A 111 0.12 21.23 16.52
C LYS A 111 1.01 20.07 16.08
N LYS A 112 0.90 18.89 16.71
CA LYS A 112 1.70 17.72 16.37
C LYS A 112 1.37 17.16 14.98
N VAL A 113 0.17 17.40 14.49
CA VAL A 113 -0.28 16.87 13.20
C VAL A 113 -0.15 17.87 12.04
N TRP A 114 0.33 19.10 12.29
CA TRP A 114 0.35 20.13 11.25
C TRP A 114 1.30 19.80 10.10
N ASP A 115 2.45 19.24 10.42
CA ASP A 115 3.49 18.87 9.43
C ASP A 115 3.57 17.35 9.22
N MET A 116 2.57 16.58 9.70
CA MET A 116 2.52 15.13 9.53
C MET A 116 2.15 14.78 8.10
N ASN A 117 3.09 14.17 7.37
CA ASN A 117 2.98 13.90 5.94
C ASN A 117 3.01 12.39 5.61
N ASP A 118 3.13 11.55 6.62
CA ASP A 118 3.23 10.09 6.53
C ASP A 118 2.00 9.34 7.08
N GLU A 119 1.00 10.08 7.56
CA GLU A 119 -0.26 9.54 8.06
C GLU A 119 -1.46 10.32 7.52
N TYR A 120 -2.58 9.63 7.37
CA TYR A 120 -3.83 10.26 6.91
C TYR A 120 -5.07 9.51 7.39
N MET A 121 -6.22 10.20 7.41
CA MET A 121 -7.51 9.56 7.61
C MET A 121 -8.03 9.02 6.28
N PHE A 122 -8.47 7.76 6.26
CA PHE A 122 -9.22 7.16 5.16
C PHE A 122 -10.67 6.97 5.59
N GLY A 123 -11.55 7.80 5.07
CA GLY A 123 -12.92 7.92 5.56
C GLY A 123 -12.94 8.37 7.03
N LYS A 124 -13.93 7.91 7.79
CA LYS A 124 -14.12 8.32 9.19
C LYS A 124 -13.49 7.38 10.22
N ALA A 125 -13.15 6.15 9.81
CA ALA A 125 -12.82 5.09 10.76
C ALA A 125 -11.35 4.66 10.74
N PHE A 126 -10.59 4.99 9.70
CA PHE A 126 -9.22 4.50 9.58
C PHE A 126 -8.21 5.64 9.62
N LEU A 127 -7.26 5.54 10.56
CA LEU A 127 -5.98 6.23 10.52
C LEU A 127 -5.00 5.29 9.79
N VAL A 128 -4.39 5.78 8.72
CA VAL A 128 -3.49 5.01 7.87
C VAL A 128 -2.09 5.61 7.93
N ALA A 129 -1.12 4.78 8.28
CA ALA A 129 0.31 5.11 8.33
C ALA A 129 1.07 4.15 7.38
N PRO A 130 1.17 4.48 6.09
CA PRO A 130 1.83 3.61 5.11
C PRO A 130 3.35 3.60 5.31
N VAL A 131 3.99 2.47 5.04
CA VAL A 131 5.45 2.41 4.93
C VAL A 131 5.86 2.98 3.57
N LEU A 132 6.56 4.11 3.60
CA LEU A 132 6.93 4.88 2.42
C LEU A 132 8.37 4.62 1.94
N HIS A 133 9.18 3.91 2.74
CA HIS A 133 10.58 3.62 2.44
C HIS A 133 10.84 2.11 2.49
N ALA A 134 11.79 1.66 1.66
CA ALA A 134 12.26 0.28 1.72
C ALA A 134 12.87 -0.02 3.09
N GLN A 135 12.55 -1.19 3.65
CA GLN A 135 13.04 -1.63 4.95
C GLN A 135 13.94 -2.85 4.85
N TYR A 136 13.77 -3.66 3.80
CA TYR A 136 14.43 -4.96 3.66
C TYR A 136 15.41 -5.01 2.49
N THR A 137 15.39 -4.03 1.58
CA THR A 137 16.08 -4.12 0.29
C THR A 137 17.34 -3.27 0.19
N GLN A 138 17.77 -2.60 1.23
CA GLN A 138 18.92 -1.68 1.12
C GLN A 138 20.27 -2.37 1.04
N GLU A 139 20.41 -3.61 1.50
CA GLU A 139 21.65 -4.38 1.39
C GLU A 139 21.39 -5.88 1.14
N ALA A 140 21.27 -6.24 -0.11
CA ALA A 140 21.60 -7.54 -0.70
C ALA A 140 20.80 -8.80 -0.35
N VAL A 141 20.05 -8.93 0.73
CA VAL A 141 19.21 -10.13 0.93
C VAL A 141 17.86 -9.73 1.49
N VAL A 142 16.88 -9.63 0.61
CA VAL A 142 15.50 -9.45 1.02
C VAL A 142 15.01 -10.72 1.70
N ASN A 143 14.75 -10.64 2.99
CA ASN A 143 14.00 -11.68 3.65
C ASN A 143 12.50 -11.47 3.35
N VAL A 144 12.06 -11.98 2.21
CA VAL A 144 10.67 -11.85 1.77
C VAL A 144 9.67 -12.49 2.74
N ASN A 145 10.11 -13.37 3.64
CA ASN A 145 9.27 -13.95 4.67
C ASN A 145 8.78 -12.88 5.66
N GLU A 146 9.57 -11.83 5.89
CA GLU A 146 9.19 -10.71 6.74
C GLU A 146 8.14 -9.82 6.09
N LEU A 147 8.13 -9.71 4.74
CA LEU A 147 7.10 -8.95 4.02
C LEU A 147 5.71 -9.54 4.20
N SER A 148 5.58 -10.86 4.36
CA SER A 148 4.29 -11.52 4.58
C SER A 148 3.83 -11.44 6.03
N GLY A 149 4.76 -11.36 6.95
CA GLY A 149 4.50 -11.46 8.39
C GLY A 149 3.99 -10.18 9.04
N TRP A 150 4.31 -8.98 8.49
CA TRP A 150 4.00 -7.69 9.15
C TRP A 150 4.47 -7.67 10.61
N SER A 151 5.63 -8.22 10.88
CA SER A 151 6.16 -8.24 12.23
C SER A 151 6.53 -6.83 12.68
N ARG A 152 6.45 -6.61 13.98
CA ARG A 152 7.09 -5.47 14.61
C ARG A 152 8.60 -5.61 14.47
N ASP A 153 9.30 -4.50 14.31
CA ASP A 153 10.75 -4.49 14.44
C ASP A 153 11.19 -4.94 15.85
N ASN A 154 12.46 -5.15 16.02
CA ASN A 154 13.03 -5.58 17.32
C ASN A 154 12.77 -4.58 18.44
N ASP A 155 12.42 -3.34 18.12
CA ASP A 155 12.08 -2.28 19.10
C ASP A 155 10.57 -2.22 19.39
N GLY A 156 9.78 -3.13 18.85
CA GLY A 156 8.33 -3.18 19.03
C GLY A 156 7.56 -2.14 18.24
N LYS A 157 8.22 -1.40 17.35
CA LYS A 157 7.58 -0.50 16.41
C LYS A 157 6.97 -1.28 15.25
N ALA A 158 5.92 -0.75 14.69
CA ALA A 158 5.30 -1.34 13.53
C ALA A 158 6.26 -1.26 12.34
N ALA A 159 6.88 -2.38 12.00
CA ALA A 159 7.62 -2.54 10.76
C ALA A 159 6.63 -2.85 9.64
N GLY A 160 5.95 -1.87 9.15
CA GLY A 160 5.02 -2.09 8.06
C GLY A 160 3.89 -1.09 8.09
N GLY A 161 3.56 -0.57 6.91
CA GLY A 161 2.44 0.33 6.74
C GLY A 161 1.12 -0.29 7.14
N ALA A 162 0.08 0.51 7.20
CA ALA A 162 -1.27 0.20 7.59
C ALA A 162 -1.41 -1.16 8.29
N GLN A 163 -0.93 -1.28 9.53
CA GLN A 163 -1.28 -2.42 10.34
C GLN A 163 -2.76 -2.30 10.66
N ALA A 164 -3.55 -2.85 9.81
CA ALA A 164 -4.83 -3.33 10.26
C ALA A 164 -4.54 -4.52 11.17
N ASN A 165 -4.40 -4.29 12.45
CA ASN A 165 -4.61 -5.34 13.44
C ASN A 165 -6.11 -5.64 13.38
N PHE A 166 -6.49 -6.56 12.53
CA PHE A 166 -7.82 -7.13 12.47
C PHE A 166 -7.81 -8.51 13.07
#